data_e8e3f8aee0096bf9cb7a8ec17394e989
#
_entry.id   e8e3f8aee0096bf9cb7a8ec17394e989
#
_cell.length_a   1.000
_cell.length_b   1.000
_cell.length_c   1.000
_cell.angle_alpha   90.00
_cell.angle_beta   90.00
_cell.angle_gamma   90.00
#
_symmetry.space_group_name_H-M   'P 1'
#
loop_
_entity.id
_entity.type
_entity.pdbx_description
1 polymer ?
#
loop_
_entity_poly.entity_id
_entity_poly.type
_entity_poly.pdbx_seq_one_letter_code
_entity_poly.pdbx_strand_id
1 'polypeptide(L)'
;MKFTINESEMFTEMVKVGSISNKVGQTENYFIYVYDKEKNIPHFHIKEKTGKFDCCIKINEPDYFSHSNHIDMLTKDLKKSLIHFLNEPNKRNSKFTNYDLCVAFWNGLNENYAIDFDTMPDYEQLETIG
;
A
#
# COMPACT_ATOMS: atom_id res chain seq x y z
N MET A 1 15.57 4.46 5.63
CA MET A 1 15.62 5.76 6.29
C MET A 1 14.52 5.84 7.33
N LYS A 2 14.83 6.39 8.47
CA LYS A 2 13.82 6.58 9.50
C LYS A 2 13.33 8.02 9.47
N PHE A 3 12.02 8.19 9.66
CA PHE A 3 11.44 9.51 9.66
C PHE A 3 11.54 10.14 11.03
N THR A 4 11.65 11.47 11.05
CA THR A 4 11.65 12.24 12.31
C THR A 4 10.24 12.44 12.84
N ILE A 5 9.24 12.41 11.96
CA ILE A 5 7.83 12.52 12.33
C ILE A 5 7.30 11.10 12.59
N ASN A 6 6.51 10.92 13.63
CA ASN A 6 6.03 9.59 13.97
C ASN A 6 4.81 9.20 13.12
N GLU A 7 4.54 7.91 13.11
CA GLU A 7 3.48 7.32 12.29
C GLU A 7 2.09 7.85 12.65
N SER A 8 1.83 8.06 13.93
CA SER A 8 0.54 8.57 14.38
C SER A 8 0.27 9.97 13.86
N GLU A 9 1.29 10.82 13.85
CA GLU A 9 1.15 12.17 13.33
C GLU A 9 0.87 12.15 11.82
N MET A 10 1.57 11.29 11.09
CA MET A 10 1.36 11.14 9.66
C MET A 10 -0.07 10.68 9.37
N PHE A 11 -0.52 9.66 10.07
CA PHE A 11 -1.85 9.12 9.86
C PHE A 11 -2.92 10.15 10.22
N THR A 12 -2.76 10.84 11.35
CA THR A 12 -3.69 11.87 11.80
C THR A 12 -3.79 13.00 10.78
N GLU A 13 -2.64 13.43 10.25
CA GLU A 13 -2.60 14.48 9.23
C GLU A 13 -3.36 14.06 7.97
N MET A 14 -3.19 12.82 7.53
CA MET A 14 -3.89 12.32 6.36
C MET A 14 -5.40 12.26 6.58
N VAL A 15 -5.84 11.89 7.77
CA VAL A 15 -7.25 11.88 8.12
C VAL A 15 -7.82 13.29 8.11
N LYS A 16 -7.09 14.25 8.64
CA LYS A 16 -7.53 15.67 8.70
C LYS A 16 -7.78 16.27 7.33
N VAL A 17 -7.04 15.86 6.33
CA VAL A 17 -7.24 16.39 4.97
C VAL A 17 -8.35 15.65 4.22
N GLY A 18 -9.19 14.95 4.91
CA GLY A 18 -10.36 14.29 4.32
C GLY A 18 -10.09 12.88 3.80
N SER A 19 -8.97 12.29 4.15
CA SER A 19 -8.65 10.93 3.74
C SER A 19 -9.18 9.93 4.75
N ILE A 20 -10.47 10.03 5.04
CA ILE A 20 -11.11 9.09 5.96
C ILE A 20 -11.41 7.75 5.31
N SER A 21 -11.25 7.65 3.99
CA SER A 21 -11.35 6.37 3.30
C SER A 21 -10.05 5.60 3.46
N ASN A 22 -10.11 4.31 3.24
CA ASN A 22 -8.92 3.46 3.30
C ASN A 22 -8.03 3.58 2.06
N LYS A 23 -8.35 4.49 1.18
CA LYS A 23 -7.60 4.69 -0.05
C LYS A 23 -6.33 5.49 0.23
N VAL A 24 -5.19 4.86 0.02
CA VAL A 24 -3.89 5.50 0.14
C VAL A 24 -3.63 6.40 -1.06
N GLY A 25 -4.02 5.96 -2.25
CA GLY A 25 -3.81 6.71 -3.46
C GLY A 25 -4.35 5.98 -4.68
N GLN A 26 -3.96 6.45 -5.85
CA GLN A 26 -4.43 5.85 -7.09
C GLN A 26 -3.44 6.07 -8.21
N THR A 27 -3.48 5.19 -9.19
CA THR A 27 -2.87 5.38 -10.49
C THR A 27 -3.97 5.66 -11.48
N GLU A 28 -3.63 5.78 -12.76
CA GLU A 28 -4.63 6.01 -13.79
C GLU A 28 -5.76 4.97 -13.78
N ASN A 29 -5.41 3.69 -13.54
CA ASN A 29 -6.36 2.60 -13.66
C ASN A 29 -6.68 1.88 -12.35
N TYR A 30 -6.01 2.22 -11.26
CA TYR A 30 -6.13 1.48 -10.00
C TYR A 30 -6.28 2.37 -8.81
N PHE A 31 -6.97 1.81 -7.80
CA PHE A 31 -6.96 2.34 -6.44
C PHE A 31 -6.07 1.45 -5.57
N ILE A 32 -5.37 2.07 -4.62
CA ILE A 32 -4.56 1.38 -3.63
C ILE A 32 -5.22 1.60 -2.27
N TYR A 33 -5.56 0.50 -1.59
CA TYR A 33 -6.26 0.53 -0.30
C TYR A 33 -5.48 -0.20 0.78
N VAL A 34 -5.64 0.29 2.01
CA VAL A 34 -5.21 -0.43 3.22
C VAL A 34 -6.42 -0.43 4.15
N TYR A 35 -6.82 -1.60 4.63
CA TYR A 35 -8.01 -1.74 5.46
C TYR A 35 -7.66 -2.03 6.92
N ASP A 36 -8.59 -1.71 7.81
CA ASP A 36 -8.50 -2.07 9.23
C ASP A 36 -9.03 -3.49 9.45
N LYS A 37 -8.77 -4.04 10.65
CA LYS A 37 -9.26 -5.35 11.08
C LYS A 37 -8.89 -6.47 10.11
N GLU A 38 -7.79 -6.29 9.42
CA GLU A 38 -7.29 -7.29 8.51
C GLU A 38 -6.48 -8.35 9.27
N LYS A 39 -6.00 -9.35 8.54
CA LYS A 39 -5.12 -10.37 9.11
C LYS A 39 -3.84 -9.73 9.66
N ASN A 40 -3.12 -10.47 10.49
CA ASN A 40 -1.89 -9.99 11.11
C ASN A 40 -0.72 -9.81 10.13
N ILE A 41 -0.93 -10.04 8.85
CA ILE A 41 0.09 -9.85 7.82
C ILE A 41 -0.14 -8.50 7.15
N PRO A 42 0.79 -7.54 7.29
CA PRO A 42 0.64 -6.24 6.66
C PRO A 42 0.55 -6.36 5.14
N HIS A 43 -0.50 -5.80 4.56
CA HIS A 43 -0.71 -5.85 3.13
C HIS A 43 -1.57 -4.69 2.65
N PHE A 44 -1.50 -4.43 1.35
CA PHE A 44 -2.39 -3.47 0.69
C PHE A 44 -3.11 -4.15 -0.45
N HIS A 45 -4.19 -3.52 -0.89
CA HIS A 45 -5.01 -4.00 -1.99
C HIS A 45 -4.82 -3.11 -3.21
N ILE A 46 -4.73 -3.72 -4.37
CA ILE A 46 -4.76 -3.02 -5.65
C ILE A 46 -6.08 -3.39 -6.31
N LYS A 47 -6.93 -2.41 -6.52
CA LYS A 47 -8.24 -2.62 -7.14
C LYS A 47 -8.34 -1.85 -8.43
N GLU A 48 -8.76 -2.51 -9.47
CA GLU A 48 -9.02 -1.87 -10.75
C GLU A 48 -10.25 -0.97 -10.64
N LYS A 49 -10.17 0.23 -11.22
CA LYS A 49 -11.26 1.22 -11.10
C LYS A 49 -12.57 0.75 -11.73
N THR A 50 -12.49 -0.01 -12.79
CA THR A 50 -13.67 -0.43 -13.56
C THR A 50 -13.91 -1.93 -13.53
N GLY A 51 -13.02 -2.69 -12.95
CA GLY A 51 -13.03 -4.12 -13.09
C GLY A 51 -13.19 -4.88 -11.80
N LYS A 52 -12.95 -6.16 -11.92
CA LYS A 52 -13.08 -7.11 -10.81
C LYS A 52 -11.72 -7.47 -10.21
N PHE A 53 -10.66 -6.92 -10.76
CA PHE A 53 -9.32 -7.23 -10.29
C PHE A 53 -9.13 -6.70 -8.86
N ASP A 54 -8.67 -7.57 -7.99
CA ASP A 54 -8.36 -7.23 -6.61
C ASP A 54 -7.18 -8.10 -6.18
N CYS A 55 -6.04 -7.47 -6.04
CA CYS A 55 -4.80 -8.16 -5.71
C CYS A 55 -4.27 -7.65 -4.38
N CYS A 56 -3.84 -8.55 -3.51
CA CYS A 56 -3.26 -8.19 -2.24
C CYS A 56 -1.76 -8.47 -2.25
N ILE A 57 -0.98 -7.51 -1.82
CA ILE A 57 0.47 -7.61 -1.78
C ILE A 57 0.94 -7.25 -0.39
N LYS A 58 1.86 -8.03 0.15
CA LYS A 58 2.45 -7.75 1.46
C LYS A 58 3.24 -6.45 1.39
N ILE A 59 3.15 -5.65 2.45
CA ILE A 59 3.80 -4.35 2.48
C ILE A 59 5.31 -4.49 2.60
N ASN A 60 5.76 -5.31 3.53
CA ASN A 60 7.17 -5.43 3.86
C ASN A 60 7.86 -6.65 3.27
N GLU A 61 7.22 -7.32 2.34
CA GLU A 61 7.78 -8.45 1.60
C GLU A 61 7.34 -8.37 0.16
N PRO A 62 8.19 -8.72 -0.82
CA PRO A 62 7.80 -8.69 -2.22
C PRO A 62 7.04 -9.96 -2.61
N ASP A 63 5.88 -10.15 -2.04
CA ASP A 63 5.08 -11.35 -2.25
C ASP A 63 3.59 -11.03 -2.18
N TYR A 64 2.79 -11.91 -2.78
CA TYR A 64 1.35 -11.80 -2.75
C TYR A 64 0.80 -12.34 -1.44
N PHE A 65 -0.30 -11.74 -1.00
CA PHE A 65 -1.05 -12.23 0.15
C PHE A 65 -2.40 -12.73 -0.33
N SER A 66 -2.68 -14.00 -0.09
CA SER A 66 -3.91 -14.61 -0.54
C SER A 66 -5.02 -14.43 0.49
N HIS A 67 -6.09 -13.76 0.07
CA HIS A 67 -7.37 -13.77 0.78
C HIS A 67 -8.25 -14.83 0.11
N SER A 68 -8.99 -15.58 0.91
CA SER A 68 -10.06 -16.45 0.39
C SER A 68 -9.65 -17.43 -0.71
N ASN A 69 -8.46 -17.98 -0.64
CA ASN A 69 -7.98 -18.99 -1.58
C ASN A 69 -7.84 -18.51 -3.03
N HIS A 70 -7.86 -17.20 -3.23
CA HIS A 70 -7.74 -16.62 -4.56
C HIS A 70 -6.57 -15.66 -4.59
N ILE A 71 -5.72 -15.76 -5.59
CA ILE A 71 -4.61 -14.85 -5.80
C ILE A 71 -4.71 -14.31 -7.22
N ASP A 72 -4.93 -13.00 -7.31
CA ASP A 72 -4.77 -12.30 -8.57
C ASP A 72 -3.31 -11.85 -8.67
N MET A 73 -2.71 -12.08 -9.81
CA MET A 73 -1.33 -11.69 -10.03
C MET A 73 -1.25 -10.52 -10.99
N LEU A 74 -0.26 -9.69 -10.79
CA LEU A 74 -0.04 -8.55 -11.66
C LEU A 74 0.48 -8.99 -13.02
N THR A 75 0.11 -8.25 -14.05
CA THR A 75 0.84 -8.30 -15.32
C THR A 75 2.15 -7.54 -15.16
N LYS A 76 3.06 -7.68 -16.11
CA LYS A 76 4.33 -6.94 -16.08
C LYS A 76 4.11 -5.43 -16.07
N ASP A 77 3.15 -4.95 -16.85
CA ASP A 77 2.85 -3.52 -16.92
C ASP A 77 2.28 -3.02 -15.59
N LEU A 78 1.42 -3.80 -14.94
CA LEU A 78 0.86 -3.44 -13.65
C LEU A 78 1.92 -3.39 -12.56
N LYS A 79 2.82 -4.35 -12.56
CA LYS A 79 3.94 -4.35 -11.61
C LYS A 79 4.77 -3.09 -11.76
N LYS A 80 5.09 -2.74 -13.00
CA LYS A 80 5.87 -1.53 -13.28
C LYS A 80 5.16 -0.28 -12.77
N SER A 81 3.87 -0.17 -13.05
CA SER A 81 3.06 0.96 -12.59
C SER A 81 2.99 1.03 -11.06
N LEU A 82 2.85 -0.12 -10.41
CA LEU A 82 2.81 -0.19 -8.96
C LEU A 82 4.12 0.29 -8.35
N ILE A 83 5.24 -0.22 -8.84
CA ILE A 83 6.55 0.15 -8.31
C ILE A 83 6.79 1.64 -8.49
N HIS A 84 6.44 2.17 -9.64
CA HIS A 84 6.56 3.60 -9.91
C HIS A 84 5.71 4.40 -8.91
N PHE A 85 4.45 4.02 -8.74
CA PHE A 85 3.55 4.67 -7.80
C PHE A 85 4.10 4.66 -6.37
N LEU A 86 4.56 3.51 -5.90
CA LEU A 86 5.04 3.39 -4.52
C LEU A 86 6.28 4.24 -4.25
N ASN A 87 7.10 4.48 -5.27
CA ASN A 87 8.28 5.31 -5.15
C ASN A 87 8.01 6.81 -5.27
N GLU A 88 6.84 7.20 -5.76
CA GLU A 88 6.54 8.60 -5.94
C GLU A 88 6.23 9.31 -4.64
N PRO A 89 6.60 10.60 -4.51
CA PRO A 89 6.11 11.40 -3.40
C PRO A 89 4.59 11.47 -3.43
N ASN A 90 3.98 11.39 -2.26
CA ASN A 90 2.53 11.49 -2.18
C ASN A 90 2.07 12.89 -2.54
N LYS A 91 0.96 12.99 -3.26
CA LYS A 91 0.45 14.29 -3.73
C LYS A 91 -0.04 15.19 -2.62
N ARG A 92 -0.50 14.62 -1.51
CA ARG A 92 -1.02 15.38 -0.37
C ARG A 92 0.08 15.73 0.62
N ASN A 93 1.10 14.90 0.71
CA ASN A 93 2.21 15.13 1.62
C ASN A 93 3.50 14.62 0.98
N SER A 94 4.15 15.52 0.24
CA SER A 94 5.32 15.17 -0.57
C SER A 94 6.57 14.85 0.25
N LYS A 95 6.50 14.97 1.58
CA LYS A 95 7.60 14.52 2.45
C LYS A 95 7.71 13.01 2.50
N PHE A 96 6.66 12.32 2.08
CA PHE A 96 6.56 10.86 2.17
C PHE A 96 6.25 10.27 0.81
N THR A 97 6.80 9.09 0.55
CA THR A 97 6.42 8.34 -0.65
C THR A 97 5.06 7.68 -0.44
N ASN A 98 4.46 7.22 -1.53
CA ASN A 98 3.22 6.47 -1.41
C ASN A 98 3.43 5.16 -0.65
N TYR A 99 4.60 4.54 -0.76
CA TYR A 99 4.93 3.37 0.06
C TYR A 99 4.88 3.71 1.56
N ASP A 100 5.49 4.83 1.94
CA ASP A 100 5.48 5.26 3.34
C ASP A 100 4.07 5.42 3.87
N LEU A 101 3.16 5.92 3.04
CA LEU A 101 1.76 6.06 3.44
C LEU A 101 1.05 4.73 3.56
N CYS A 102 1.41 3.73 2.76
CA CYS A 102 0.88 2.38 2.98
C CYS A 102 1.25 1.87 4.36
N VAL A 103 2.50 2.07 4.77
CA VAL A 103 2.95 1.69 6.12
C VAL A 103 2.19 2.47 7.18
N ALA A 104 2.06 3.79 7.01
CA ALA A 104 1.38 4.63 7.98
C ALA A 104 -0.10 4.27 8.12
N PHE A 105 -0.77 4.02 7.01
CA PHE A 105 -2.17 3.60 7.03
C PHE A 105 -2.32 2.25 7.70
N TRP A 106 -1.45 1.29 7.38
CA TRP A 106 -1.49 -0.01 8.03
C TRP A 106 -1.32 0.14 9.54
N ASN A 107 -0.30 0.87 9.97
CA ASN A 107 0.00 1.03 11.39
C ASN A 107 -1.13 1.77 12.14
N GLY A 108 -1.74 2.76 11.51
CA GLY A 108 -2.83 3.51 12.12
C GLY A 108 -4.12 2.70 12.23
N LEU A 109 -4.37 1.83 11.27
CA LEU A 109 -5.59 1.02 11.22
C LEU A 109 -5.45 -0.35 11.89
N ASN A 110 -4.23 -0.82 12.08
CA ASN A 110 -3.93 -2.15 12.61
C ASN A 110 -2.84 -2.07 13.67
N GLU A 111 -3.12 -1.33 14.75
CA GLU A 111 -2.12 -0.99 15.77
C GLU A 111 -1.40 -2.18 16.38
N ASN A 112 -2.11 -3.30 16.55
CA ASN A 112 -1.53 -4.49 17.17
C ASN A 112 -0.53 -5.21 16.27
N TYR A 113 -0.46 -4.82 15.00
CA TYR A 113 0.40 -5.45 14.00
C TYR A 113 1.24 -4.43 13.27
N ALA A 114 1.56 -3.33 13.95
CA ALA A 114 2.34 -2.24 13.37
C ALA A 114 3.72 -2.72 12.93
N ILE A 115 4.20 -2.13 11.85
CA ILE A 115 5.53 -2.43 11.31
C ILE A 115 6.37 -1.15 11.29
N ASP A 116 7.67 -1.31 11.26
CA ASP A 116 8.59 -0.18 11.20
C ASP A 116 8.58 0.46 9.81
N PHE A 117 8.81 1.77 9.78
CA PHE A 117 9.15 2.44 8.53
C PHE A 117 10.53 1.96 8.11
N ASP A 118 10.57 1.23 7.02
CA ASP A 118 11.79 0.64 6.54
C ASP A 118 11.89 0.86 5.04
N THR A 119 13.02 0.48 4.46
CA THR A 119 13.20 0.56 3.03
C THR A 119 12.17 -0.31 2.32
N MET A 120 11.56 0.24 1.28
CA MET A 120 10.61 -0.52 0.46
C MET A 120 11.30 -1.78 -0.08
N PRO A 121 10.65 -2.95 0.03
CA PRO A 121 11.24 -4.15 -0.53
C PRO A 121 11.32 -4.06 -2.06
N ASP A 122 12.13 -4.92 -2.64
CA ASP A 122 12.30 -4.98 -4.10
C ASP A 122 11.12 -5.73 -4.74
N TYR A 123 10.06 -4.99 -5.07
CA TYR A 123 8.86 -5.57 -5.68
C TYR A 123 9.10 -6.09 -7.11
N GLU A 124 10.27 -5.85 -7.70
CA GLU A 124 10.62 -6.49 -8.96
C GLU A 124 10.65 -8.01 -8.84
N GLN A 125 10.79 -8.52 -7.62
CA GLN A 125 10.78 -9.96 -7.37
C GLN A 125 9.39 -10.59 -7.44
N LEU A 126 8.32 -9.78 -7.48
CA LEU A 126 6.98 -10.32 -7.65
C LEU A 126 6.85 -11.05 -8.99
N GLU A 127 6.30 -12.25 -8.94
CA GLU A 127 5.98 -12.98 -10.15
C GLU A 127 4.83 -12.31 -10.87
N THR A 128 4.82 -12.38 -12.18
CA THR A 128 3.77 -11.77 -12.99
C THR A 128 3.21 -12.76 -14.00
N ILE A 129 2.01 -12.50 -14.49
CA ILE A 129 1.39 -13.24 -15.56
C ILE A 129 1.49 -12.44 -16.87
N GLY A 130 1.63 -13.15 -17.95
CA GLY A 130 1.69 -12.53 -19.29
C GLY A 130 3.08 -12.11 -19.73
#